data_3e4151431448daae3ed4c4241c3d18cc
#
_entry.id   3e4151431448daae3ed4c4241c3d18cc
#
_cell.length_a   1.000
_cell.length_b   1.000
_cell.length_c   1.000
_cell.angle_alpha   90.00
_cell.angle_beta   90.00
_cell.angle_gamma   90.00
#
_symmetry.space_group_name_H-M   'P 1'
#
loop_
_entity.id
_entity.type
_entity.pdbx_description
1 polymer ?
#
loop_
_entity_poly.entity_id
_entity_poly.type
_entity_poly.pdbx_seq_one_letter_code
_entity_poly.pdbx_strand_id
1 'polypeptide(L)'
;MAALTKNPQFQKLKEWHREHGSDLNLRRLFEADKERFNHFSPSGLRMDSFRCCAEGPSLTQQEGKGCLSFHPLPDEKGLGTVCGMRLTLNTNHGRILLDYSKNLVTEGVMQMLVDLAKSRGVEAARERMFNGEKINFTEDRAVLHIALRNRSNTPILVDGKDVMPEVNRVLEKMKSFCQQVRSGDWKGYSGKPITDVVNIGIGGSDLGPLMVTEALKPYSSGGPRVWFVSNIDGTHIAKTLAALNPESSLFIIASKTFTTQETITNAETAKEWLLMLAKNPSAVAKHFVALSTNTTKVKEFGIDPQNMFEFWDWVGGRYSLWSAIGLSIALHVGFDNFEQLLSGAHWMDQHFRTAPLEKNAPVLLALLGIWYINCFGSETHAMLPYDQYLHRFAAYFQQGDMESNGKYITKSGTRVDHQTGPIVWGEPGTNGQHAFYQLIHQGTKMIPCDFLIPVQTQHPIRKGLHHKVFEGNRPTNSIVFTKLTPFILGALIALYEHKIFVQGIIWDINSFDQWGVELGKQLAKKIEPELDGSNPVTSHDSSTNGLINFIKQEREARSQ
;
A
#
# COMPACT_ATOMS: atom_id res chain seq x y z
N MET A 1 -21.77 17.37 5.02
CA MET A 1 -22.45 16.18 5.62
C MET A 1 -22.59 16.43 7.12
N ALA A 2 -23.61 15.90 7.81
CA ALA A 2 -23.67 16.04 9.27
C ALA A 2 -22.49 15.34 9.94
N ALA A 3 -22.02 15.82 11.11
CA ALA A 3 -20.96 15.16 11.88
C ALA A 3 -21.28 13.69 12.09
N LEU A 4 -20.27 12.82 12.11
CA LEU A 4 -20.47 11.36 12.24
C LEU A 4 -21.27 11.02 13.51
N THR A 5 -20.94 11.66 14.65
CA THR A 5 -21.63 11.42 15.93
C THR A 5 -23.09 11.83 15.91
N LYS A 6 -23.53 12.68 14.98
CA LYS A 6 -24.92 13.09 14.79
C LYS A 6 -25.67 12.21 13.77
N ASN A 7 -24.98 11.28 13.12
CA ASN A 7 -25.61 10.37 12.16
C ASN A 7 -26.46 9.33 12.90
N PRO A 8 -27.77 9.17 12.57
CA PRO A 8 -28.66 8.26 13.30
C PRO A 8 -28.18 6.80 13.30
N GLN A 9 -27.59 6.33 12.19
CA GLN A 9 -27.07 4.95 12.11
C GLN A 9 -25.86 4.77 13.01
N PHE A 10 -24.98 5.79 13.10
CA PHE A 10 -23.85 5.75 14.00
C PHE A 10 -24.27 5.81 15.47
N GLN A 11 -25.26 6.63 15.80
CA GLN A 11 -25.83 6.69 17.16
C GLN A 11 -26.42 5.33 17.58
N LYS A 12 -27.20 4.70 16.70
CA LYS A 12 -27.74 3.35 16.92
C LYS A 12 -26.63 2.32 17.17
N LEU A 13 -25.57 2.37 16.39
CA LEU A 13 -24.40 1.50 16.54
C LEU A 13 -23.69 1.72 17.88
N LYS A 14 -23.49 2.98 18.29
CA LYS A 14 -22.87 3.35 19.57
C LYS A 14 -23.72 2.93 20.77
N GLU A 15 -25.03 3.09 20.65
CA GLU A 15 -25.97 2.66 21.70
C GLU A 15 -25.94 1.14 21.86
N TRP A 16 -26.05 0.41 20.78
CA TRP A 16 -25.90 -1.05 20.78
C TRP A 16 -24.58 -1.50 21.43
N HIS A 17 -23.47 -0.85 21.10
CA HIS A 17 -22.16 -1.15 21.68
C HIS A 17 -22.13 -0.86 23.19
N ARG A 18 -22.72 0.26 23.63
CA ARG A 18 -22.79 0.62 25.05
C ARG A 18 -23.56 -0.44 25.86
N GLU A 19 -24.63 -1.00 25.28
CA GLU A 19 -25.50 -1.98 25.95
C GLU A 19 -24.93 -3.40 25.92
N HIS A 20 -24.25 -3.80 24.85
CA HIS A 20 -23.86 -5.18 24.58
C HIS A 20 -22.35 -5.39 24.37
N GLY A 21 -21.58 -4.32 24.22
CA GLY A 21 -20.16 -4.43 23.83
C GLY A 21 -19.31 -5.17 24.85
N SER A 22 -19.59 -5.02 26.15
CA SER A 22 -18.91 -5.73 27.24
C SER A 22 -19.15 -7.24 27.22
N ASP A 23 -20.28 -7.68 26.67
CA ASP A 23 -20.70 -9.09 26.65
C ASP A 23 -20.12 -9.85 25.43
N LEU A 24 -19.56 -9.10 24.47
CA LEU A 24 -18.95 -9.69 23.29
C LEU A 24 -17.68 -10.45 23.66
N ASN A 25 -17.72 -11.77 23.48
CA ASN A 25 -16.59 -12.65 23.70
C ASN A 25 -16.53 -13.68 22.57
N LEU A 26 -15.39 -13.80 21.90
CA LEU A 26 -15.22 -14.68 20.74
C LEU A 26 -15.54 -16.13 21.07
N ARG A 27 -15.12 -16.64 22.24
CA ARG A 27 -15.45 -18.02 22.65
C ARG A 27 -16.96 -18.23 22.71
N ARG A 28 -17.69 -17.33 23.37
CA ARG A 28 -19.17 -17.40 23.46
C ARG A 28 -19.83 -17.27 22.09
N LEU A 29 -19.30 -16.41 21.20
CA LEU A 29 -19.83 -16.27 19.85
C LEU A 29 -19.66 -17.56 19.02
N PHE A 30 -18.52 -18.28 19.16
CA PHE A 30 -18.31 -19.58 18.51
C PHE A 30 -19.05 -20.73 19.21
N GLU A 31 -19.27 -20.67 20.51
CA GLU A 31 -20.10 -21.64 21.24
C GLU A 31 -21.58 -21.51 20.85
N ALA A 32 -22.06 -20.29 20.70
CA ALA A 32 -23.44 -20.01 20.28
C ALA A 32 -23.69 -20.35 18.80
N ASP A 33 -22.66 -20.21 17.95
CA ASP A 33 -22.71 -20.49 16.53
C ASP A 33 -21.47 -21.26 16.08
N LYS A 34 -21.55 -22.59 16.12
CA LYS A 34 -20.47 -23.51 15.71
C LYS A 34 -20.13 -23.38 14.22
N GLU A 35 -21.09 -22.93 13.43
CA GLU A 35 -20.97 -22.73 12.00
C GLU A 35 -20.60 -21.27 11.65
N ARG A 36 -20.22 -20.46 12.64
CA ARG A 36 -19.91 -19.01 12.48
C ARG A 36 -18.95 -18.72 11.33
N PHE A 37 -18.03 -19.64 11.05
CA PHE A 37 -17.18 -19.57 9.88
C PHE A 37 -17.93 -19.93 8.58
N ASN A 38 -18.96 -20.79 8.66
CA ASN A 38 -19.64 -21.39 7.50
C ASN A 38 -21.03 -20.82 7.24
N HIS A 39 -21.69 -20.13 8.21
CA HIS A 39 -23.04 -19.61 8.04
C HIS A 39 -23.10 -18.47 7.03
N PHE A 40 -23.86 -18.63 6.04
CA PHE A 40 -24.62 -17.88 5.04
C PHE A 40 -24.43 -18.46 3.64
N SER A 41 -25.25 -19.46 3.34
CA SER A 41 -25.56 -19.81 1.97
C SER A 41 -26.98 -19.38 1.66
N PRO A 42 -27.27 -18.66 0.56
CA PRO A 42 -28.62 -18.61 0.05
C PRO A 42 -28.99 -20.01 -0.41
N SER A 43 -30.03 -20.55 0.22
CA SER A 43 -30.82 -21.74 -0.13
C SER A 43 -30.38 -22.53 -1.37
N GLY A 44 -29.91 -23.77 -1.17
CA GLY A 44 -30.13 -24.81 -2.13
C GLY A 44 -28.93 -25.56 -2.72
N LEU A 45 -27.77 -25.64 -2.03
CA LEU A 45 -26.79 -26.68 -2.37
C LEU A 45 -26.22 -27.28 -1.09
N ARG A 46 -26.73 -28.44 -0.73
CA ARG A 46 -26.09 -29.32 0.27
C ARG A 46 -24.71 -29.71 -0.27
N MET A 47 -23.66 -29.27 0.38
CA MET A 47 -22.33 -29.87 0.28
C MET A 47 -22.22 -31.00 1.29
N ASP A 48 -22.77 -32.16 0.96
CA ASP A 48 -22.34 -33.42 1.55
C ASP A 48 -21.06 -33.85 0.81
N SER A 49 -19.90 -33.52 1.34
CA SER A 49 -18.60 -34.19 1.16
C SER A 49 -17.40 -33.23 1.27
N PHE A 50 -17.12 -32.77 2.48
CA PHE A 50 -15.76 -32.51 2.91
C PHE A 50 -15.58 -33.04 4.33
N ARG A 51 -15.47 -34.36 4.43
CA ARG A 51 -14.83 -34.98 5.60
C ARG A 51 -13.34 -34.65 5.52
N CYS A 52 -12.86 -33.89 6.47
CA CYS A 52 -11.44 -33.80 6.78
C CYS A 52 -10.93 -35.21 7.09
N CYS A 53 -10.07 -35.77 6.25
CA CYS A 53 -9.30 -36.96 6.55
C CYS A 53 -8.25 -36.64 7.61
N ALA A 54 -8.61 -36.91 8.85
CA ALA A 54 -7.66 -37.16 9.91
C ALA A 54 -7.64 -38.69 10.13
N GLU A 55 -6.81 -39.40 9.36
CA GLU A 55 -6.28 -40.71 9.71
C GLU A 55 -5.14 -41.05 8.73
N GLY A 56 -4.04 -41.53 9.29
CA GLY A 56 -2.79 -41.78 8.58
C GLY A 56 -2.83 -43.03 7.67
N PRO A 57 -1.80 -43.24 6.84
CA PRO A 57 -1.84 -44.19 5.75
C PRO A 57 -1.52 -45.60 6.18
N SER A 58 -2.41 -46.53 5.84
CA SER A 58 -2.04 -47.94 5.63
C SER A 58 -1.94 -48.19 4.13
N LEU A 59 -0.77 -48.66 3.71
CA LEU A 59 -0.44 -49.11 2.36
C LEU A 59 -1.26 -50.35 1.96
N THR A 60 -2.04 -50.26 0.90
CA THR A 60 -2.20 -51.35 -0.07
C THR A 60 -2.53 -50.78 -1.44
N GLN A 61 -1.75 -51.23 -2.42
CA GLN A 61 -1.94 -50.97 -3.86
C GLN A 61 -3.26 -51.56 -4.35
N GLN A 62 -4.01 -50.79 -5.16
CA GLN A 62 -4.65 -51.32 -6.37
C GLN A 62 -5.00 -50.18 -7.36
N GLU A 63 -4.74 -50.49 -8.59
CA GLU A 63 -4.90 -49.64 -9.80
C GLU A 63 -6.37 -49.35 -10.14
N GLY A 64 -6.63 -48.20 -10.77
CA GLY A 64 -7.83 -48.07 -11.58
C GLY A 64 -8.46 -46.71 -11.68
N LYS A 65 -8.05 -45.93 -12.68
CA LYS A 65 -8.80 -44.99 -13.51
C LYS A 65 -9.97 -44.21 -12.91
N GLY A 66 -9.86 -42.89 -12.92
CA GLY A 66 -10.99 -41.96 -12.76
C GLY A 66 -10.55 -40.52 -12.46
N CYS A 67 -9.93 -39.87 -13.41
CA CYS A 67 -9.69 -38.43 -13.35
C CYS A 67 -11.02 -37.70 -13.57
N LEU A 68 -11.69 -37.27 -12.48
CA LEU A 68 -12.80 -36.33 -12.58
C LEU A 68 -12.23 -34.92 -12.79
N SER A 69 -12.29 -34.47 -14.02
CA SER A 69 -12.07 -33.09 -14.38
C SER A 69 -13.18 -32.22 -13.78
N PHE A 70 -12.85 -31.48 -12.72
CA PHE A 70 -13.71 -30.40 -12.25
C PHE A 70 -13.59 -29.23 -13.23
N HIS A 71 -14.61 -29.04 -14.04
CA HIS A 71 -14.85 -27.75 -14.68
C HIS A 71 -15.46 -26.80 -13.64
N PRO A 72 -14.80 -25.69 -13.27
CA PRO A 72 -15.48 -24.64 -12.54
C PRO A 72 -16.50 -24.00 -13.49
N LEU A 73 -17.75 -23.89 -13.04
CA LEU A 73 -18.70 -23.00 -13.69
C LEU A 73 -18.13 -21.58 -13.63
N PRO A 74 -18.08 -20.85 -14.75
CA PRO A 74 -17.57 -19.49 -14.75
C PRO A 74 -18.53 -18.62 -13.95
N ASP A 75 -18.01 -18.00 -12.89
CA ASP A 75 -18.66 -16.87 -12.22
C ASP A 75 -18.48 -15.66 -13.15
N GLU A 76 -19.45 -15.46 -14.04
CA GLU A 76 -19.40 -14.47 -15.14
C GLU A 76 -19.30 -13.01 -14.68
N LYS A 77 -19.31 -12.74 -13.35
CA LYS A 77 -19.34 -11.36 -12.82
C LYS A 77 -18.27 -11.00 -11.78
N GLY A 78 -17.35 -11.90 -11.43
CA GLY A 78 -16.32 -11.59 -10.41
C GLY A 78 -16.88 -11.26 -9.01
N LEU A 79 -18.16 -11.54 -8.77
CA LEU A 79 -18.85 -11.35 -7.51
C LEU A 79 -18.45 -12.48 -6.57
N GLY A 80 -17.64 -12.20 -5.55
CA GLY A 80 -17.19 -13.19 -4.61
C GLY A 80 -18.32 -13.95 -3.91
N THR A 81 -18.08 -15.21 -3.55
CA THR A 81 -19.04 -16.01 -2.80
C THR A 81 -18.89 -15.72 -1.32
N VAL A 82 -19.96 -15.19 -0.69
CA VAL A 82 -20.04 -15.01 0.76
C VAL A 82 -20.69 -16.24 1.38
N CYS A 83 -20.00 -16.82 2.33
CA CYS A 83 -20.53 -17.92 3.14
C CYS A 83 -20.11 -17.65 4.58
N GLY A 84 -21.06 -17.27 5.44
CA GLY A 84 -20.77 -16.88 6.81
C GLY A 84 -20.01 -15.55 6.92
N MET A 85 -19.16 -15.45 7.93
CA MET A 85 -18.23 -14.30 8.09
C MET A 85 -16.94 -14.52 7.31
N ARG A 86 -17.06 -14.98 6.09
CA ARG A 86 -15.95 -15.12 5.14
C ARG A 86 -16.39 -14.73 3.74
N LEU A 87 -15.46 -14.17 2.99
CA LEU A 87 -15.63 -13.82 1.60
C LEU A 87 -14.52 -14.47 0.78
N THR A 88 -14.89 -15.31 -0.18
CA THR A 88 -13.93 -15.93 -1.10
C THR A 88 -13.99 -15.22 -2.44
N LEU A 89 -12.85 -14.70 -2.88
CA LEU A 89 -12.66 -14.05 -4.16
C LEU A 89 -11.86 -14.98 -5.08
N ASN A 90 -12.47 -15.40 -6.17
CA ASN A 90 -11.83 -16.29 -7.15
C ASN A 90 -11.23 -15.47 -8.28
N THR A 91 -10.01 -15.79 -8.67
CA THR A 91 -9.32 -15.17 -9.80
C THR A 91 -8.69 -16.25 -10.69
N ASN A 92 -8.37 -15.92 -11.93
CA ASN A 92 -7.60 -16.82 -12.81
C ASN A 92 -6.16 -17.05 -12.32
N HIS A 93 -5.68 -16.24 -11.35
CA HIS A 93 -4.34 -16.29 -10.77
C HIS A 93 -4.30 -16.86 -9.34
N GLY A 94 -5.43 -17.41 -8.86
CA GLY A 94 -5.56 -17.96 -7.52
C GLY A 94 -6.77 -17.41 -6.77
N ARG A 95 -6.83 -17.66 -5.47
CA ARG A 95 -7.94 -17.26 -4.60
C ARG A 95 -7.47 -16.36 -3.48
N ILE A 96 -8.33 -15.43 -3.07
CA ILE A 96 -8.18 -14.66 -1.85
C ILE A 96 -9.40 -14.96 -0.98
N LEU A 97 -9.16 -15.40 0.25
CA LEU A 97 -10.17 -15.61 1.27
C LEU A 97 -10.01 -14.55 2.35
N LEU A 98 -11.03 -13.76 2.59
CA LEU A 98 -11.15 -12.90 3.76
C LEU A 98 -12.04 -13.61 4.79
N ASP A 99 -11.45 -14.05 5.89
CA ASP A 99 -12.15 -14.54 7.08
C ASP A 99 -12.16 -13.44 8.15
N TYR A 100 -13.34 -12.98 8.51
CA TYR A 100 -13.54 -12.00 9.58
C TYR A 100 -14.41 -12.55 10.73
N SER A 101 -14.56 -13.87 10.81
CA SER A 101 -15.34 -14.54 11.86
C SER A 101 -14.77 -14.34 13.26
N LYS A 102 -13.47 -14.06 13.36
CA LYS A 102 -12.78 -13.78 14.62
C LYS A 102 -12.82 -12.30 15.01
N ASN A 103 -13.91 -11.63 14.71
CA ASN A 103 -14.17 -10.27 15.16
C ASN A 103 -15.29 -10.24 16.20
N LEU A 104 -15.25 -9.25 17.08
CA LEU A 104 -16.28 -9.00 18.10
C LEU A 104 -17.51 -8.34 17.47
N VAL A 105 -18.14 -9.04 16.53
CA VAL A 105 -19.31 -8.58 15.78
C VAL A 105 -20.37 -9.67 15.71
N THR A 106 -21.63 -9.25 15.56
CA THR A 106 -22.75 -10.10 15.21
C THR A 106 -23.25 -9.71 13.82
N GLU A 107 -24.14 -10.52 13.23
CA GLU A 107 -24.80 -10.17 11.97
C GLU A 107 -25.55 -8.83 12.05
N GLY A 108 -26.24 -8.61 13.17
CA GLY A 108 -26.92 -7.34 13.42
C GLY A 108 -25.98 -6.15 13.46
N VAL A 109 -24.76 -6.31 14.03
CA VAL A 109 -23.72 -5.27 14.02
C VAL A 109 -23.23 -5.04 12.61
N MET A 110 -22.95 -6.10 11.84
CA MET A 110 -22.52 -5.96 10.44
C MET A 110 -23.59 -5.26 9.59
N GLN A 111 -24.87 -5.58 9.79
CA GLN A 111 -25.94 -4.88 9.08
C GLN A 111 -25.99 -3.38 9.46
N MET A 112 -25.86 -3.03 10.74
CA MET A 112 -25.80 -1.62 11.17
C MET A 112 -24.59 -0.88 10.58
N LEU A 113 -23.44 -1.55 10.44
CA LEU A 113 -22.25 -1.01 9.81
C LEU A 113 -22.45 -0.76 8.31
N VAL A 114 -23.11 -1.69 7.61
CA VAL A 114 -23.48 -1.51 6.18
C VAL A 114 -24.48 -0.36 6.03
N ASP A 115 -25.47 -0.26 6.90
CA ASP A 115 -26.43 0.85 6.90
C ASP A 115 -25.74 2.19 7.16
N LEU A 116 -24.73 2.21 8.04
CA LEU A 116 -23.88 3.38 8.24
C LEU A 116 -23.16 3.77 6.94
N ALA A 117 -22.52 2.83 6.24
CA ALA A 117 -21.84 3.09 4.97
C ALA A 117 -22.80 3.67 3.92
N LYS A 118 -24.01 3.10 3.78
CA LYS A 118 -25.07 3.62 2.91
C LYS A 118 -25.45 5.06 3.29
N SER A 119 -25.69 5.30 4.57
CA SER A 119 -26.08 6.63 5.08
C SER A 119 -24.97 7.69 4.90
N ARG A 120 -23.72 7.26 4.82
CA ARG A 120 -22.56 8.14 4.54
C ARG A 120 -22.25 8.29 3.04
N GLY A 121 -23.06 7.67 2.17
CA GLY A 121 -22.95 7.82 0.72
C GLY A 121 -21.70 7.18 0.11
N VAL A 122 -21.24 6.05 0.66
CA VAL A 122 -20.03 5.36 0.17
C VAL A 122 -20.17 4.97 -1.30
N GLU A 123 -21.34 4.48 -1.73
CA GLU A 123 -21.58 4.09 -3.13
C GLU A 123 -21.48 5.28 -4.08
N ALA A 124 -22.12 6.40 -3.74
CA ALA A 124 -22.05 7.63 -4.54
C ALA A 124 -20.62 8.20 -4.59
N ALA A 125 -19.90 8.17 -3.46
CA ALA A 125 -18.52 8.64 -3.41
C ALA A 125 -17.58 7.75 -4.26
N ARG A 126 -17.81 6.44 -4.26
CA ARG A 126 -17.11 5.48 -5.11
C ARG A 126 -17.29 5.82 -6.59
N GLU A 127 -18.53 5.99 -7.05
CA GLU A 127 -18.79 6.32 -8.45
C GLU A 127 -18.17 7.67 -8.84
N ARG A 128 -18.19 8.68 -7.98
CA ARG A 128 -17.52 9.97 -8.24
C ARG A 128 -16.02 9.79 -8.48
N MET A 129 -15.34 8.93 -7.69
CA MET A 129 -13.91 8.64 -7.91
C MET A 129 -13.69 7.98 -9.27
N PHE A 130 -14.47 6.94 -9.61
CA PHE A 130 -14.31 6.21 -10.85
C PHE A 130 -14.70 7.02 -12.10
N ASN A 131 -15.55 8.04 -11.96
CA ASN A 131 -15.94 8.94 -13.03
C ASN A 131 -15.00 10.13 -13.21
N GLY A 132 -13.92 10.22 -12.45
CA GLY A 132 -12.92 11.27 -12.60
C GLY A 132 -13.30 12.63 -11.98
N GLU A 133 -14.28 12.66 -11.06
CA GLU A 133 -14.63 13.88 -10.35
C GLU A 133 -13.49 14.33 -9.42
N LYS A 134 -13.36 15.64 -9.22
CA LYS A 134 -12.34 16.25 -8.36
C LYS A 134 -12.66 16.07 -6.87
N ILE A 135 -12.58 14.83 -6.39
CA ILE A 135 -12.89 14.49 -5.01
C ILE A 135 -11.83 14.92 -4.00
N ASN A 136 -10.61 15.21 -4.44
CA ASN A 136 -9.60 15.93 -3.65
C ASN A 136 -9.83 17.44 -3.81
N PHE A 137 -10.89 17.92 -3.20
CA PHE A 137 -11.42 19.26 -3.40
C PHE A 137 -10.53 20.36 -2.82
N THR A 138 -9.68 20.10 -1.81
CA THR A 138 -8.77 21.08 -1.22
C THR A 138 -7.61 21.44 -2.14
N GLU A 139 -7.31 20.59 -3.13
CA GLU A 139 -6.29 20.80 -4.16
C GLU A 139 -6.91 20.91 -5.57
N ASP A 140 -8.24 20.89 -5.71
CA ASP A 140 -8.99 20.89 -6.97
C ASP A 140 -8.53 19.80 -7.96
N ARG A 141 -8.34 18.57 -7.47
CA ARG A 141 -7.82 17.44 -8.24
C ARG A 141 -8.75 16.24 -8.23
N ALA A 142 -8.80 15.53 -9.35
CA ALA A 142 -9.31 14.16 -9.38
C ALA A 142 -8.37 13.21 -8.60
N VAL A 143 -8.83 12.00 -8.31
CA VAL A 143 -8.06 10.96 -7.62
C VAL A 143 -8.13 9.70 -8.47
N LEU A 144 -7.13 9.49 -9.31
CA LEU A 144 -7.18 8.51 -10.39
C LEU A 144 -6.02 7.53 -10.41
N HIS A 145 -5.51 7.12 -9.23
CA HIS A 145 -4.62 5.96 -9.18
C HIS A 145 -5.27 4.71 -9.81
N ILE A 146 -6.61 4.63 -9.84
CA ILE A 146 -7.36 3.58 -10.53
C ILE A 146 -7.20 3.61 -12.07
N ALA A 147 -7.00 4.79 -12.67
CA ALA A 147 -6.76 4.92 -14.11
C ALA A 147 -5.40 4.35 -14.52
N LEU A 148 -4.38 4.49 -13.67
CA LEU A 148 -3.02 3.98 -13.91
C LEU A 148 -3.00 2.46 -14.12
N ARG A 149 -3.93 1.75 -13.53
CA ARG A 149 -4.06 0.30 -13.55
C ARG A 149 -5.32 -0.20 -14.28
N ASN A 150 -6.04 0.71 -14.95
CA ASN A 150 -7.21 0.35 -15.74
C ASN A 150 -6.82 -0.46 -16.99
N ARG A 151 -7.07 -1.78 -16.94
CA ARG A 151 -6.75 -2.70 -18.06
C ARG A 151 -7.92 -2.90 -19.03
N SER A 152 -9.12 -2.36 -18.71
CA SER A 152 -10.26 -2.39 -19.62
C SER A 152 -10.21 -1.32 -20.71
N ASN A 153 -9.35 -0.31 -20.55
CA ASN A 153 -9.28 0.89 -21.39
C ASN A 153 -10.62 1.67 -21.49
N THR A 154 -11.54 1.43 -20.57
CA THR A 154 -12.76 2.25 -20.47
C THR A 154 -12.35 3.71 -20.22
N PRO A 155 -12.86 4.67 -21.02
CA PRO A 155 -12.50 6.08 -20.85
C PRO A 155 -12.79 6.59 -19.44
N ILE A 156 -11.88 7.41 -18.91
CA ILE A 156 -12.05 8.12 -17.64
C ILE A 156 -11.81 9.60 -17.92
N LEU A 157 -12.83 10.41 -17.68
CA LEU A 157 -12.81 11.82 -18.06
C LEU A 157 -12.43 12.71 -16.88
N VAL A 158 -11.45 13.60 -17.09
CA VAL A 158 -11.13 14.71 -16.19
C VAL A 158 -11.29 16.00 -16.99
N ASP A 159 -12.14 16.90 -16.54
CA ASP A 159 -12.47 18.14 -17.24
C ASP A 159 -12.84 17.89 -18.73
N GLY A 160 -13.56 16.81 -19.00
CA GLY A 160 -14.00 16.40 -20.33
C GLY A 160 -12.95 15.72 -21.22
N LYS A 161 -11.71 15.56 -20.74
CA LYS A 161 -10.62 14.89 -21.47
C LYS A 161 -10.40 13.47 -20.94
N ASP A 162 -10.36 12.48 -21.85
CA ASP A 162 -9.98 11.11 -21.49
C ASP A 162 -8.50 11.03 -21.13
N VAL A 163 -8.20 10.49 -19.94
CA VAL A 163 -6.82 10.33 -19.44
C VAL A 163 -6.15 9.04 -19.92
N MET A 164 -6.90 8.07 -20.42
CA MET A 164 -6.38 6.74 -20.73
C MET A 164 -5.35 6.71 -21.87
N PRO A 165 -5.49 7.50 -22.96
CA PRO A 165 -4.47 7.54 -24.01
C PRO A 165 -3.08 7.94 -23.50
N GLU A 166 -3.00 8.95 -22.63
CA GLU A 166 -1.73 9.40 -22.04
C GLU A 166 -1.16 8.36 -21.05
N VAL A 167 -2.00 7.74 -20.23
CA VAL A 167 -1.59 6.64 -19.33
C VAL A 167 -0.95 5.52 -20.14
N ASN A 168 -1.60 5.08 -21.20
CA ASN A 168 -1.08 4.00 -22.05
C ASN A 168 0.22 4.41 -22.76
N ARG A 169 0.34 5.65 -23.23
CA ARG A 169 1.57 6.18 -23.83
C ARG A 169 2.76 6.07 -22.87
N VAL A 170 2.57 6.45 -21.60
CA VAL A 170 3.64 6.37 -20.60
C VAL A 170 3.97 4.91 -20.26
N LEU A 171 2.97 4.04 -20.14
CA LEU A 171 3.19 2.61 -19.91
C LEU A 171 3.98 1.95 -21.05
N GLU A 172 3.69 2.28 -22.31
CA GLU A 172 4.44 1.77 -23.46
C GLU A 172 5.88 2.27 -23.48
N LYS A 173 6.08 3.56 -23.12
CA LYS A 173 7.43 4.11 -22.95
C LYS A 173 8.20 3.38 -21.85
N MET A 174 7.58 3.10 -20.70
CA MET A 174 8.19 2.32 -19.62
C MET A 174 8.54 0.90 -20.09
N LYS A 175 7.63 0.26 -20.84
CA LYS A 175 7.83 -1.09 -21.39
C LYS A 175 9.06 -1.14 -22.32
N SER A 176 9.11 -0.23 -23.27
CA SER A 176 10.23 -0.13 -24.21
C SER A 176 11.56 0.10 -23.49
N PHE A 177 11.60 1.03 -22.54
CA PHE A 177 12.80 1.31 -21.74
C PHE A 177 13.21 0.10 -20.88
N CYS A 178 12.23 -0.54 -20.23
CA CYS A 178 12.47 -1.75 -19.44
C CYS A 178 13.09 -2.86 -20.30
N GLN A 179 12.60 -3.08 -21.51
CA GLN A 179 13.13 -4.05 -22.44
C GLN A 179 14.58 -3.73 -22.81
N GLN A 180 14.91 -2.47 -23.18
CA GLN A 180 16.25 -2.05 -23.53
C GLN A 180 17.27 -2.23 -22.39
N VAL A 181 16.87 -1.90 -21.16
CA VAL A 181 17.75 -2.08 -19.99
C VAL A 181 17.97 -3.57 -19.69
N ARG A 182 16.91 -4.37 -19.72
CA ARG A 182 16.99 -5.80 -19.37
C ARG A 182 17.65 -6.65 -20.46
N SER A 183 17.55 -6.27 -21.73
CA SER A 183 18.28 -6.92 -22.83
C SER A 183 19.76 -6.56 -22.87
N GLY A 184 20.16 -5.46 -22.19
CA GLY A 184 21.50 -4.90 -22.26
C GLY A 184 21.74 -4.00 -23.48
N ASP A 185 20.69 -3.63 -24.22
CA ASP A 185 20.77 -2.67 -25.33
C ASP A 185 20.99 -1.24 -24.83
N TRP A 186 20.40 -0.90 -23.66
CA TRP A 186 20.73 0.33 -22.95
C TRP A 186 22.08 0.18 -22.25
N LYS A 187 23.04 1.01 -22.61
CA LYS A 187 24.43 0.93 -22.14
C LYS A 187 24.85 2.20 -21.44
N GLY A 188 25.69 2.04 -20.42
CA GLY A 188 26.37 3.13 -19.76
C GLY A 188 27.41 3.84 -20.69
N TYR A 189 28.06 4.85 -20.14
CA TYR A 189 29.01 5.67 -20.88
C TYR A 189 30.20 4.86 -21.46
N SER A 190 30.58 3.79 -20.81
CA SER A 190 31.69 2.89 -21.24
C SER A 190 31.25 1.80 -22.24
N GLY A 191 29.94 1.74 -22.57
CA GLY A 191 29.39 0.68 -23.43
C GLY A 191 29.01 -0.60 -22.69
N LYS A 192 29.14 -0.66 -21.36
CA LYS A 192 28.69 -1.79 -20.53
C LYS A 192 27.17 -1.76 -20.30
N PRO A 193 26.50 -2.93 -20.24
CA PRO A 193 25.09 -2.99 -19.89
C PRO A 193 24.86 -2.55 -18.43
N ILE A 194 23.65 -2.11 -18.12
CA ILE A 194 23.24 -1.74 -16.75
C ILE A 194 22.99 -3.00 -15.92
N THR A 195 23.62 -3.06 -14.76
CA THR A 195 23.47 -4.15 -13.79
C THR A 195 22.82 -3.71 -12.49
N ASP A 196 22.88 -2.41 -12.21
CA ASP A 196 22.37 -1.81 -10.98
C ASP A 196 21.52 -0.58 -11.30
N VAL A 197 20.38 -0.48 -10.64
CA VAL A 197 19.45 0.65 -10.72
C VAL A 197 19.27 1.24 -9.34
N VAL A 198 19.46 2.54 -9.18
CA VAL A 198 19.28 3.26 -7.92
C VAL A 198 18.06 4.15 -8.03
N ASN A 199 17.01 3.86 -7.26
CA ASN A 199 15.85 4.72 -7.15
C ASN A 199 16.10 5.77 -6.05
N ILE A 200 16.26 7.03 -6.43
CA ILE A 200 16.40 8.15 -5.51
C ILE A 200 15.06 8.87 -5.41
N GLY A 201 14.40 8.76 -4.26
CA GLY A 201 13.07 9.32 -4.02
C GLY A 201 12.71 9.18 -2.56
N ILE A 202 11.72 9.94 -2.07
CA ILE A 202 11.27 9.91 -0.68
C ILE A 202 9.76 9.76 -0.59
N GLY A 203 9.26 9.22 0.51
CA GLY A 203 7.82 9.04 0.74
C GLY A 203 7.19 8.11 -0.30
N GLY A 204 6.17 8.58 -1.03
CA GLY A 204 5.50 7.78 -2.05
C GLY A 204 6.38 7.37 -3.24
N SER A 205 7.47 8.11 -3.48
CA SER A 205 8.46 7.78 -4.51
C SER A 205 9.49 6.72 -4.07
N ASP A 206 9.43 6.28 -2.82
CA ASP A 206 10.31 5.27 -2.22
C ASP A 206 9.51 4.06 -1.71
N LEU A 207 8.58 4.29 -0.77
CA LEU A 207 7.95 3.22 0.04
C LEU A 207 7.19 2.20 -0.80
N GLY A 208 6.40 2.63 -1.79
CA GLY A 208 5.66 1.74 -2.67
C GLY A 208 6.59 0.90 -3.56
N PRO A 209 7.49 1.52 -4.33
CA PRO A 209 8.48 0.81 -5.13
C PRO A 209 9.35 -0.16 -4.32
N LEU A 210 9.86 0.26 -3.15
CA LEU A 210 10.66 -0.59 -2.26
C LEU A 210 9.85 -1.81 -1.80
N MET A 211 8.62 -1.59 -1.31
CA MET A 211 7.78 -2.68 -0.82
C MET A 211 7.49 -3.71 -1.92
N VAL A 212 7.11 -3.26 -3.12
CA VAL A 212 6.80 -4.17 -4.23
C VAL A 212 8.04 -4.90 -4.74
N THR A 213 9.19 -4.21 -4.83
CA THR A 213 10.46 -4.81 -5.24
C THR A 213 10.87 -5.93 -4.29
N GLU A 214 10.79 -5.71 -2.98
CA GLU A 214 11.08 -6.74 -1.98
C GLU A 214 10.05 -7.89 -2.05
N ALA A 215 8.76 -7.56 -2.18
CA ALA A 215 7.68 -8.56 -2.24
C ALA A 215 7.78 -9.47 -3.47
N LEU A 216 8.23 -8.94 -4.59
CA LEU A 216 8.32 -9.66 -5.87
C LEU A 216 9.75 -10.10 -6.25
N LYS A 217 10.68 -10.05 -5.32
CA LYS A 217 12.06 -10.49 -5.55
C LYS A 217 12.21 -11.89 -6.19
N PRO A 218 11.36 -12.89 -5.87
CA PRO A 218 11.39 -14.18 -6.58
C PRO A 218 11.12 -14.10 -8.09
N TYR A 219 10.57 -12.99 -8.57
CA TYR A 219 10.23 -12.74 -9.97
C TYR A 219 11.27 -11.86 -10.70
N SER A 220 12.39 -11.52 -10.05
CA SER A 220 13.40 -10.58 -10.59
C SER A 220 14.42 -11.21 -11.55
N SER A 221 14.26 -12.47 -11.93
CA SER A 221 15.22 -13.17 -12.81
C SER A 221 15.53 -12.38 -14.09
N GLY A 222 16.81 -12.24 -14.41
CA GLY A 222 17.29 -11.52 -15.59
C GLY A 222 17.17 -9.99 -15.52
N GLY A 223 16.77 -9.42 -14.37
CA GLY A 223 16.72 -7.97 -14.15
C GLY A 223 17.95 -7.43 -13.41
N PRO A 224 18.14 -6.10 -13.43
CA PRO A 224 19.17 -5.43 -12.65
C PRO A 224 18.86 -5.54 -11.14
N ARG A 225 19.89 -5.40 -10.31
CA ARG A 225 19.70 -5.17 -8.87
C ARG A 225 19.13 -3.77 -8.66
N VAL A 226 18.17 -3.63 -7.79
CA VAL A 226 17.56 -2.33 -7.48
C VAL A 226 17.90 -1.91 -6.07
N TRP A 227 18.36 -0.68 -5.94
CA TRP A 227 18.73 0.00 -4.70
C TRP A 227 17.79 1.17 -4.48
N PHE A 228 17.54 1.49 -3.22
CA PHE A 228 16.69 2.62 -2.85
C PHE A 228 17.48 3.59 -1.97
N VAL A 229 17.39 4.88 -2.29
CA VAL A 229 17.98 5.97 -1.49
C VAL A 229 16.91 7.02 -1.25
N SER A 230 16.52 7.18 0.00
CA SER A 230 15.42 8.06 0.39
C SER A 230 15.81 9.05 1.49
N ASN A 231 16.67 8.67 2.43
CA ASN A 231 17.04 9.54 3.53
C ASN A 231 18.09 10.57 3.09
N ILE A 232 17.97 11.81 3.63
CA ILE A 232 18.96 12.87 3.45
C ILE A 232 20.26 12.61 4.23
N ASP A 233 20.26 11.70 5.21
CA ASP A 233 21.48 11.27 5.89
C ASP A 233 22.49 10.74 4.87
N GLY A 234 23.64 11.40 4.78
CA GLY A 234 24.71 11.06 3.83
C GLY A 234 25.19 9.61 3.90
N THR A 235 24.96 8.90 5.02
CA THR A 235 25.26 7.48 5.16
C THR A 235 24.47 6.64 4.14
N HIS A 236 23.22 7.01 3.84
CA HIS A 236 22.39 6.24 2.92
C HIS A 236 22.95 6.22 1.50
N ILE A 237 23.21 7.40 0.94
CA ILE A 237 23.80 7.49 -0.42
C ILE A 237 25.23 6.96 -0.45
N ALA A 238 26.07 7.27 0.54
CA ALA A 238 27.47 6.86 0.58
C ALA A 238 27.63 5.34 0.59
N LYS A 239 26.87 4.61 1.42
CA LYS A 239 26.89 3.14 1.45
C LYS A 239 26.43 2.53 0.13
N THR A 240 25.43 3.14 -0.49
CA THR A 240 24.91 2.67 -1.78
C THR A 240 25.97 2.84 -2.87
N LEU A 241 26.54 4.04 -3.01
CA LEU A 241 27.56 4.32 -4.03
C LEU A 241 28.82 3.46 -3.87
N ALA A 242 29.22 3.16 -2.63
CA ALA A 242 30.37 2.30 -2.34
C ALA A 242 30.21 0.85 -2.85
N ALA A 243 28.96 0.39 -3.04
CA ALA A 243 28.66 -0.96 -3.53
C ALA A 243 28.45 -1.03 -5.05
N LEU A 244 28.54 0.11 -5.75
CA LEU A 244 28.19 0.24 -7.17
C LEU A 244 29.41 0.40 -8.09
N ASN A 245 29.21 -0.03 -9.35
CA ASN A 245 30.13 0.29 -10.44
C ASN A 245 29.51 1.41 -11.29
N PRO A 246 30.17 2.60 -11.42
CA PRO A 246 29.65 3.73 -12.16
C PRO A 246 29.38 3.44 -13.63
N GLU A 247 30.13 2.51 -14.23
CA GLU A 247 29.99 2.17 -15.65
C GLU A 247 28.68 1.40 -15.95
N SER A 248 28.07 0.77 -14.96
CA SER A 248 26.90 -0.09 -15.11
C SER A 248 25.73 0.27 -14.17
N SER A 249 25.75 1.46 -13.57
CA SER A 249 24.71 1.96 -12.66
C SER A 249 23.79 2.96 -13.36
N LEU A 250 22.47 2.81 -13.17
CA LEU A 250 21.43 3.72 -13.64
C LEU A 250 20.73 4.36 -12.43
N PHE A 251 20.57 5.68 -12.45
CA PHE A 251 19.90 6.44 -11.39
C PHE A 251 18.52 6.91 -11.87
N ILE A 252 17.49 6.59 -11.10
CA ILE A 252 16.12 7.06 -11.31
C ILE A 252 15.85 8.16 -10.28
N ILE A 253 15.64 9.40 -10.76
CA ILE A 253 15.31 10.53 -9.91
C ILE A 253 13.79 10.66 -9.84
N ALA A 254 13.19 10.18 -8.73
CA ALA A 254 11.76 10.11 -8.54
C ALA A 254 11.27 11.30 -7.70
N SER A 255 10.88 12.39 -8.37
CA SER A 255 10.36 13.60 -7.72
C SER A 255 9.33 14.31 -8.61
N LYS A 256 8.06 14.39 -8.16
CA LYS A 256 6.96 14.97 -8.92
C LYS A 256 7.28 16.38 -9.42
N THR A 257 7.75 17.25 -8.54
CA THR A 257 8.09 18.65 -8.85
C THR A 257 9.54 18.87 -9.25
N PHE A 258 10.39 17.85 -9.09
CA PHE A 258 11.84 17.91 -9.24
C PHE A 258 12.48 19.00 -8.36
N THR A 259 11.92 19.21 -7.16
CA THR A 259 12.35 20.22 -6.18
C THR A 259 12.39 19.70 -4.75
N THR A 260 12.15 18.40 -4.55
CA THR A 260 12.22 17.78 -3.22
C THR A 260 13.67 17.75 -2.78
N GLN A 261 13.99 18.48 -1.72
CA GLN A 261 15.36 18.78 -1.29
C GLN A 261 16.17 17.50 -1.06
N GLU A 262 15.65 16.55 -0.30
CA GLU A 262 16.32 15.29 -0.01
C GLU A 262 16.65 14.51 -1.30
N THR A 263 15.70 14.47 -2.22
CA THR A 263 15.88 13.78 -3.50
C THR A 263 16.91 14.46 -4.37
N ILE A 264 16.88 15.79 -4.49
CA ILE A 264 17.80 16.53 -5.35
C ILE A 264 19.22 16.50 -4.76
N THR A 265 19.40 16.65 -3.46
CA THR A 265 20.72 16.56 -2.81
C THR A 265 21.35 15.18 -3.03
N ASN A 266 20.61 14.10 -2.84
CA ASN A 266 21.09 12.75 -3.10
C ASN A 266 21.39 12.53 -4.60
N ALA A 267 20.56 13.10 -5.49
CA ALA A 267 20.76 13.00 -6.93
C ALA A 267 22.01 13.74 -7.41
N GLU A 268 22.26 14.94 -6.88
CA GLU A 268 23.47 15.73 -7.16
C GLU A 268 24.72 14.99 -6.66
N THR A 269 24.70 14.44 -5.47
CA THR A 269 25.79 13.60 -4.93
C THR A 269 26.07 12.40 -5.84
N ALA A 270 25.04 11.71 -6.31
CA ALA A 270 25.21 10.59 -7.24
C ALA A 270 25.77 11.06 -8.60
N LYS A 271 25.34 12.22 -9.08
CA LYS A 271 25.83 12.83 -10.33
C LYS A 271 27.30 13.21 -10.23
N GLU A 272 27.71 13.87 -9.15
CA GLU A 272 29.09 14.21 -8.89
C GLU A 272 29.97 12.96 -8.83
N TRP A 273 29.54 11.93 -8.09
CA TRP A 273 30.23 10.64 -8.02
C TRP A 273 30.41 10.01 -9.41
N LEU A 274 29.37 10.00 -10.26
CA LEU A 274 29.47 9.49 -11.63
C LEU A 274 30.47 10.30 -12.45
N LEU A 275 30.40 11.63 -12.42
CA LEU A 275 31.21 12.52 -13.24
C LEU A 275 32.68 12.53 -12.85
N MET A 276 33.01 12.35 -11.58
CA MET A 276 34.39 12.17 -11.12
C MET A 276 35.07 10.98 -11.81
N LEU A 277 34.29 9.92 -12.08
CA LEU A 277 34.79 8.68 -12.67
C LEU A 277 34.70 8.67 -14.20
N ALA A 278 33.59 9.13 -14.76
CA ALA A 278 33.35 9.19 -16.19
C ALA A 278 34.15 10.31 -16.89
N LYS A 279 34.49 11.38 -16.18
CA LYS A 279 35.20 12.59 -16.70
C LYS A 279 34.57 13.19 -17.96
N ASN A 280 33.29 12.95 -18.16
CA ASN A 280 32.52 13.38 -19.33
C ASN A 280 31.08 13.74 -18.93
N PRO A 281 30.67 15.01 -19.05
CA PRO A 281 29.31 15.43 -18.71
C PRO A 281 28.19 14.69 -19.48
N SER A 282 28.48 14.23 -20.72
CA SER A 282 27.50 13.47 -21.51
C SER A 282 27.11 12.10 -20.90
N ALA A 283 27.89 11.61 -19.93
CA ALA A 283 27.57 10.38 -19.21
C ALA A 283 26.20 10.48 -18.49
N VAL A 284 25.80 11.67 -18.04
CA VAL A 284 24.49 11.89 -17.36
C VAL A 284 23.34 11.37 -18.21
N ALA A 285 23.32 11.64 -19.51
CA ALA A 285 22.25 11.22 -20.41
C ALA A 285 22.09 9.68 -20.51
N LYS A 286 23.11 8.92 -20.17
CA LYS A 286 23.11 7.44 -20.22
C LYS A 286 22.86 6.78 -18.86
N HIS A 287 23.01 7.54 -17.78
CA HIS A 287 22.97 7.02 -16.42
C HIS A 287 21.89 7.63 -15.54
N PHE A 288 21.16 8.64 -16.03
CA PHE A 288 20.10 9.27 -15.27
C PHE A 288 18.79 9.32 -16.06
N VAL A 289 17.71 8.95 -15.40
CA VAL A 289 16.33 9.11 -15.88
C VAL A 289 15.51 9.81 -14.81
N ALA A 290 14.48 10.55 -15.22
CA ALA A 290 13.64 11.30 -14.31
C ALA A 290 12.18 10.82 -14.33
N LEU A 291 11.57 10.72 -13.16
CA LEU A 291 10.13 10.51 -12.98
C LEU A 291 9.56 11.81 -12.42
N SER A 292 8.96 12.63 -13.28
CA SER A 292 8.59 14.00 -12.91
C SER A 292 7.50 14.58 -13.79
N THR A 293 6.91 15.70 -13.35
CA THR A 293 6.04 16.56 -14.14
C THR A 293 6.76 17.84 -14.62
N ASN A 294 8.02 18.06 -14.21
CA ASN A 294 8.76 19.32 -14.40
C ASN A 294 9.91 19.17 -15.40
N THR A 295 9.61 19.26 -16.69
CA THR A 295 10.60 19.13 -17.77
C THR A 295 11.71 20.17 -17.70
N THR A 296 11.43 21.41 -17.25
CA THR A 296 12.43 22.48 -17.14
C THR A 296 13.50 22.12 -16.14
N LYS A 297 13.13 21.72 -14.93
CA LYS A 297 14.08 21.31 -13.88
C LYS A 297 14.86 20.04 -14.24
N VAL A 298 14.22 19.11 -14.93
CA VAL A 298 14.88 17.89 -15.44
C VAL A 298 15.99 18.23 -16.43
N LYS A 299 15.72 19.18 -17.37
CA LYS A 299 16.74 19.69 -18.31
C LYS A 299 17.87 20.43 -17.61
N GLU A 300 17.57 21.30 -16.65
CA GLU A 300 18.57 22.02 -15.85
C GLU A 300 19.52 21.06 -15.11
N PHE A 301 19.02 19.94 -14.63
CA PHE A 301 19.84 18.89 -14.01
C PHE A 301 20.78 18.21 -15.02
N GLY A 302 20.48 18.25 -16.32
CA GLY A 302 21.25 17.63 -17.40
C GLY A 302 20.71 16.29 -17.90
N ILE A 303 19.48 15.93 -17.51
CA ILE A 303 18.78 14.73 -18.00
C ILE A 303 18.10 15.07 -19.34
N ASP A 304 18.29 14.20 -20.34
CA ASP A 304 17.57 14.31 -21.61
C ASP A 304 16.06 14.17 -21.36
N PRO A 305 15.22 15.09 -21.85
CA PRO A 305 13.75 14.97 -21.73
C PRO A 305 13.17 13.67 -22.30
N GLN A 306 13.85 13.04 -23.24
CA GLN A 306 13.46 11.71 -23.74
C GLN A 306 13.56 10.64 -22.64
N ASN A 307 14.44 10.84 -21.64
CA ASN A 307 14.63 9.98 -20.47
C ASN A 307 13.77 10.40 -19.28
N MET A 308 12.79 11.28 -19.47
CA MET A 308 11.81 11.65 -18.47
C MET A 308 10.52 10.88 -18.68
N PHE A 309 9.99 10.29 -17.60
CA PHE A 309 8.72 9.58 -17.56
C PHE A 309 7.73 10.41 -16.76
N GLU A 310 6.62 10.76 -17.40
CA GLU A 310 5.62 11.66 -16.85
C GLU A 310 4.60 10.90 -16.00
N PHE A 311 4.00 11.60 -15.06
CA PHE A 311 2.75 11.25 -14.40
C PHE A 311 1.99 12.55 -14.07
N TRP A 312 0.82 12.47 -13.46
CA TRP A 312 -0.12 13.59 -13.45
C TRP A 312 -0.40 14.09 -12.04
N ASP A 313 -0.98 15.28 -11.92
CA ASP A 313 -1.33 15.92 -10.65
C ASP A 313 -2.43 15.16 -9.88
N TRP A 314 -3.30 14.45 -10.60
CA TRP A 314 -4.32 13.56 -10.03
C TRP A 314 -3.76 12.24 -9.47
N VAL A 315 -2.44 12.04 -9.51
CA VAL A 315 -1.75 10.94 -8.83
C VAL A 315 -1.21 11.43 -7.50
N GLY A 316 -1.79 10.96 -6.40
CA GLY A 316 -1.26 11.18 -5.05
C GLY A 316 0.04 10.42 -4.83
N GLY A 317 1.01 11.00 -4.10
CA GLY A 317 2.34 10.38 -3.86
C GLY A 317 2.25 8.97 -3.29
N ARG A 318 1.50 8.77 -2.22
CA ARG A 318 1.33 7.45 -1.56
C ARG A 318 0.51 6.42 -2.36
N TYR A 319 -0.10 6.85 -3.47
CA TYR A 319 -0.82 6.01 -4.44
C TYR A 319 -0.12 5.91 -5.79
N SER A 320 1.15 6.34 -5.88
CA SER A 320 1.82 6.56 -7.17
C SER A 320 2.57 5.34 -7.72
N LEU A 321 2.71 4.26 -6.98
CA LEU A 321 3.48 3.07 -7.42
C LEU A 321 3.01 2.47 -8.75
N TRP A 322 1.76 2.71 -9.12
CA TRP A 322 1.12 2.26 -10.37
C TRP A 322 1.51 3.10 -11.60
N SER A 323 2.05 4.29 -11.38
CA SER A 323 2.50 5.25 -12.41
C SER A 323 3.93 4.98 -12.87
N ALA A 324 4.53 5.96 -13.55
CA ALA A 324 5.97 5.97 -13.85
C ALA A 324 6.86 5.76 -12.60
N ILE A 325 6.38 6.12 -11.40
CA ILE A 325 7.07 5.84 -10.13
C ILE A 325 7.37 4.34 -9.96
N GLY A 326 6.60 3.46 -10.57
CA GLY A 326 6.87 2.02 -10.62
C GLY A 326 7.94 1.57 -11.62
N LEU A 327 8.67 2.48 -12.26
CA LEU A 327 9.71 2.11 -13.24
C LEU A 327 10.80 1.21 -12.61
N SER A 328 11.22 1.47 -11.39
CA SER A 328 12.18 0.62 -10.66
C SER A 328 11.64 -0.80 -10.44
N ILE A 329 10.33 -0.94 -10.18
CA ILE A 329 9.65 -2.25 -10.09
C ILE A 329 9.73 -2.96 -11.44
N ALA A 330 9.29 -2.29 -12.52
CA ALA A 330 9.28 -2.86 -13.86
C ALA A 330 10.68 -3.32 -14.32
N LEU A 331 11.71 -2.52 -14.03
CA LEU A 331 13.09 -2.89 -14.32
C LEU A 331 13.55 -4.13 -13.55
N HIS A 332 13.16 -4.24 -12.28
CA HIS A 332 13.54 -5.36 -11.42
C HIS A 332 12.86 -6.66 -11.83
N VAL A 333 11.52 -6.66 -11.90
CA VAL A 333 10.73 -7.90 -12.10
C VAL A 333 10.39 -8.19 -13.56
N GLY A 334 10.65 -7.24 -14.48
CA GLY A 334 10.19 -7.27 -15.87
C GLY A 334 8.82 -6.67 -16.06
N PHE A 335 8.57 -6.10 -17.25
CA PHE A 335 7.34 -5.35 -17.51
C PHE A 335 6.10 -6.24 -17.46
N ASP A 336 6.18 -7.49 -17.90
CA ASP A 336 5.04 -8.43 -17.88
C ASP A 336 4.56 -8.69 -16.44
N ASN A 337 5.48 -8.83 -15.48
CA ASN A 337 5.14 -8.96 -14.08
C ASN A 337 4.58 -7.65 -13.48
N PHE A 338 5.09 -6.50 -13.93
CA PHE A 338 4.51 -5.20 -13.56
C PHE A 338 3.08 -5.07 -14.11
N GLU A 339 2.82 -5.51 -15.34
CA GLU A 339 1.49 -5.52 -15.93
C GLU A 339 0.53 -6.47 -15.19
N GLN A 340 1.00 -7.62 -14.72
CA GLN A 340 0.22 -8.51 -13.84
C GLN A 340 -0.11 -7.85 -12.50
N LEU A 341 0.82 -7.05 -11.93
CA LEU A 341 0.56 -6.27 -10.72
C LEU A 341 -0.58 -5.27 -10.96
N LEU A 342 -0.54 -4.52 -12.08
CA LEU A 342 -1.61 -3.60 -12.48
C LEU A 342 -2.94 -4.35 -12.69
N SER A 343 -2.90 -5.52 -13.31
CA SER A 343 -4.08 -6.33 -13.59
C SER A 343 -4.75 -6.85 -12.31
N GLY A 344 -3.96 -7.26 -11.33
CA GLY A 344 -4.47 -7.68 -10.02
C GLY A 344 -5.15 -6.54 -9.27
N ALA A 345 -4.57 -5.36 -9.31
CA ALA A 345 -5.17 -4.17 -8.72
C ALA A 345 -6.44 -3.74 -9.46
N HIS A 346 -6.44 -3.75 -10.79
CA HIS A 346 -7.63 -3.50 -11.60
C HIS A 346 -8.77 -4.48 -11.29
N TRP A 347 -8.46 -5.75 -11.12
CA TRP A 347 -9.45 -6.75 -10.74
C TRP A 347 -10.10 -6.42 -9.38
N MET A 348 -9.32 -5.98 -8.41
CA MET A 348 -9.85 -5.53 -7.12
C MET A 348 -10.65 -4.21 -7.26
N ASP A 349 -10.27 -3.31 -8.16
CA ASP A 349 -11.06 -2.12 -8.49
C ASP A 349 -12.44 -2.49 -9.01
N GLN A 350 -12.54 -3.48 -9.90
CA GLN A 350 -13.82 -3.97 -10.42
C GLN A 350 -14.67 -4.60 -9.30
N HIS A 351 -14.04 -5.42 -8.43
CA HIS A 351 -14.72 -5.96 -7.26
C HIS A 351 -15.25 -4.83 -6.35
N PHE A 352 -14.42 -3.85 -6.03
CA PHE A 352 -14.81 -2.71 -5.21
C PHE A 352 -15.96 -1.92 -5.84
N ARG A 353 -15.91 -1.67 -7.15
CA ARG A 353 -16.92 -0.89 -7.86
C ARG A 353 -18.27 -1.62 -7.98
N THR A 354 -18.26 -2.94 -8.21
CA THR A 354 -19.47 -3.66 -8.62
C THR A 354 -20.12 -4.51 -7.52
N ALA A 355 -19.34 -4.96 -6.52
CA ALA A 355 -19.89 -5.76 -5.44
C ALA A 355 -20.78 -4.92 -4.51
N PRO A 356 -21.94 -5.45 -4.06
CA PRO A 356 -22.74 -4.80 -3.05
C PRO A 356 -21.97 -4.68 -1.73
N LEU A 357 -22.27 -3.66 -0.91
CA LEU A 357 -21.42 -3.29 0.25
C LEU A 357 -21.21 -4.46 1.23
N GLU A 358 -22.23 -5.28 1.45
CA GLU A 358 -22.19 -6.46 2.32
C GLU A 358 -21.34 -7.63 1.78
N LYS A 359 -20.93 -7.56 0.51
CA LYS A 359 -20.09 -8.56 -0.18
C LYS A 359 -18.79 -7.95 -0.73
N ASN A 360 -18.41 -6.79 -0.25
CA ASN A 360 -17.32 -5.99 -0.76
C ASN A 360 -16.14 -6.02 0.21
N ALA A 361 -15.06 -6.72 -0.13
CA ALA A 361 -13.95 -6.95 0.79
C ALA A 361 -13.33 -5.66 1.34
N PRO A 362 -12.98 -4.64 0.53
CA PRO A 362 -12.54 -3.35 1.03
C PRO A 362 -13.49 -2.69 2.00
N VAL A 363 -14.81 -2.74 1.70
CA VAL A 363 -15.85 -2.14 2.54
C VAL A 363 -15.94 -2.87 3.87
N LEU A 364 -15.97 -4.20 3.87
CA LEU A 364 -16.03 -5.00 5.10
C LEU A 364 -14.84 -4.70 6.03
N LEU A 365 -13.61 -4.65 5.50
CA LEU A 365 -12.43 -4.28 6.28
C LEU A 365 -12.51 -2.84 6.82
N ALA A 366 -13.01 -1.90 6.01
CA ALA A 366 -13.20 -0.52 6.44
C ALA A 366 -14.20 -0.41 7.60
N LEU A 367 -15.32 -1.11 7.50
CA LEU A 367 -16.38 -1.12 8.51
C LEU A 367 -15.92 -1.74 9.82
N LEU A 368 -15.17 -2.84 9.77
CA LEU A 368 -14.53 -3.42 10.95
C LEU A 368 -13.55 -2.44 11.60
N GLY A 369 -12.75 -1.72 10.80
CA GLY A 369 -11.88 -0.66 11.31
C GLY A 369 -12.66 0.44 12.02
N ILE A 370 -13.77 0.94 11.43
CA ILE A 370 -14.66 1.92 12.05
C ILE A 370 -15.22 1.39 13.37
N TRP A 371 -15.65 0.14 13.42
CA TRP A 371 -16.16 -0.52 14.60
C TRP A 371 -15.17 -0.48 15.77
N TYR A 372 -13.93 -0.92 15.52
CA TYR A 372 -12.92 -0.93 16.57
C TYR A 372 -12.44 0.46 16.97
N ILE A 373 -12.19 1.34 16.02
CA ILE A 373 -11.69 2.70 16.30
C ILE A 373 -12.77 3.52 17.02
N ASN A 374 -13.99 3.54 16.50
CA ASN A 374 -15.00 4.48 16.96
C ASN A 374 -15.92 3.93 18.05
N CYS A 375 -16.08 2.62 18.18
CA CYS A 375 -16.89 2.03 19.25
C CYS A 375 -16.03 1.48 20.39
N PHE A 376 -15.00 0.71 20.11
CA PHE A 376 -14.08 0.18 21.14
C PHE A 376 -12.95 1.12 21.52
N GLY A 377 -12.71 2.21 20.80
CA GLY A 377 -11.65 3.15 21.10
C GLY A 377 -10.22 2.63 20.78
N SER A 378 -10.11 1.68 19.84
CA SER A 378 -8.79 1.18 19.39
C SER A 378 -8.01 2.29 18.70
N GLU A 379 -6.78 2.53 19.13
CA GLU A 379 -5.90 3.57 18.59
C GLU A 379 -5.00 3.05 17.47
N THR A 380 -4.81 1.73 17.39
CA THR A 380 -3.85 1.10 16.48
C THR A 380 -4.48 -0.02 15.67
N HIS A 381 -3.85 -0.35 14.54
CA HIS A 381 -4.20 -1.48 13.68
C HIS A 381 -2.92 -2.19 13.26
N ALA A 382 -2.81 -3.48 13.56
CA ALA A 382 -1.63 -4.27 13.22
C ALA A 382 -1.80 -5.03 11.91
N MET A 383 -0.80 -4.94 11.02
CA MET A 383 -0.71 -5.69 9.77
C MET A 383 0.41 -6.73 9.89
N LEU A 384 0.05 -8.01 9.92
CA LEU A 384 0.93 -9.11 10.32
C LEU A 384 1.05 -10.13 9.18
N PRO A 385 1.91 -9.88 8.18
CA PRO A 385 2.10 -10.81 7.08
C PRO A 385 2.92 -12.03 7.51
N TYR A 386 2.47 -13.23 7.17
CA TYR A 386 3.20 -14.48 7.37
C TYR A 386 3.97 -14.89 6.11
N ASP A 387 4.61 -13.91 5.51
CA ASP A 387 5.52 -14.06 4.36
C ASP A 387 6.67 -13.05 4.53
N GLN A 388 7.91 -13.54 4.53
CA GLN A 388 9.09 -12.68 4.68
C GLN A 388 9.18 -11.62 3.56
N TYR A 389 8.72 -11.94 2.37
CA TYR A 389 8.71 -11.00 1.25
C TYR A 389 7.75 -9.81 1.46
N LEU A 390 6.80 -9.91 2.38
CA LEU A 390 5.91 -8.81 2.77
C LEU A 390 6.42 -7.99 3.96
N HIS A 391 7.71 -8.06 4.33
CA HIS A 391 8.25 -7.35 5.48
C HIS A 391 8.14 -5.81 5.39
N ARG A 392 8.01 -5.25 4.19
CA ARG A 392 7.77 -3.81 3.99
C ARG A 392 6.29 -3.42 3.85
N PHE A 393 5.37 -4.38 3.92
CA PHE A 393 3.95 -4.14 3.65
C PHE A 393 3.32 -3.21 4.69
N ALA A 394 3.54 -3.44 5.98
CA ALA A 394 3.05 -2.55 7.04
C ALA A 394 3.67 -1.14 6.92
N ALA A 395 4.97 -1.04 6.66
CA ALA A 395 5.66 0.24 6.49
C ALA A 395 5.11 1.06 5.28
N TYR A 396 4.74 0.40 4.19
CA TYR A 396 4.07 1.07 3.07
C TYR A 396 2.71 1.64 3.49
N PHE A 397 1.88 0.85 4.19
CA PHE A 397 0.57 1.29 4.63
C PHE A 397 0.60 2.21 5.85
N GLN A 398 1.72 2.36 6.57
CA GLN A 398 1.91 3.49 7.49
C GLN A 398 1.69 4.81 6.74
N GLN A 399 2.35 5.02 5.63
CA GLN A 399 2.10 6.21 4.82
C GLN A 399 0.69 6.15 4.20
N GLY A 400 0.31 5.04 3.59
CA GLY A 400 -0.96 4.89 2.88
C GLY A 400 -2.18 5.25 3.74
N ASP A 401 -2.26 4.78 4.97
CA ASP A 401 -3.39 5.01 5.89
C ASP A 401 -3.20 6.27 6.73
N MET A 402 -2.05 6.44 7.41
CA MET A 402 -1.86 7.51 8.38
C MET A 402 -1.79 8.90 7.72
N GLU A 403 -1.18 9.02 6.55
CA GLU A 403 -1.18 10.28 5.78
C GLU A 403 -2.55 10.58 5.17
N SER A 404 -3.32 9.54 4.80
CA SER A 404 -4.65 9.71 4.23
C SER A 404 -5.70 10.05 5.28
N ASN A 405 -5.74 9.31 6.37
CA ASN A 405 -6.83 9.34 7.34
C ASN A 405 -6.43 9.87 8.72
N GLY A 406 -5.16 10.18 8.95
CA GLY A 406 -4.69 10.89 10.14
C GLY A 406 -5.08 12.37 10.10
N LYS A 407 -6.37 12.68 10.04
CA LYS A 407 -6.94 14.01 9.83
C LYS A 407 -7.96 14.34 10.92
N TYR A 408 -7.94 15.58 11.40
CA TYR A 408 -8.88 16.07 12.42
C TYR A 408 -9.86 17.14 11.90
N ILE A 409 -9.82 17.43 10.59
CA ILE A 409 -10.72 18.40 9.95
C ILE A 409 -11.61 17.67 8.92
N THR A 410 -12.92 17.91 9.01
CA THR A 410 -13.91 17.40 8.06
C THR A 410 -13.83 18.11 6.71
N LYS A 411 -14.51 17.54 5.71
CA LYS A 411 -14.66 18.18 4.38
C LYS A 411 -15.31 19.56 4.43
N SER A 412 -16.08 19.85 5.48
CA SER A 412 -16.69 21.17 5.69
C SER A 412 -15.81 22.15 6.48
N GLY A 413 -14.56 21.80 6.80
CA GLY A 413 -13.64 22.66 7.53
C GLY A 413 -13.85 22.68 9.05
N THR A 414 -14.67 21.78 9.60
CA THR A 414 -14.92 21.69 11.04
C THR A 414 -14.06 20.62 11.69
N ARG A 415 -13.73 20.78 12.98
CA ARG A 415 -13.01 19.76 13.73
C ARG A 415 -13.89 18.51 13.90
N VAL A 416 -13.31 17.33 13.70
CA VAL A 416 -14.00 16.07 14.00
C VAL A 416 -14.22 15.93 15.52
N ASP A 417 -15.31 15.25 15.88
CA ASP A 417 -15.70 14.93 17.26
C ASP A 417 -15.53 13.43 17.59
N HIS A 418 -14.73 12.75 16.78
CA HIS A 418 -14.46 11.30 16.86
C HIS A 418 -13.02 11.00 16.44
N GLN A 419 -12.57 9.79 16.71
CA GLN A 419 -11.27 9.31 16.22
C GLN A 419 -11.32 9.00 14.70
N THR A 420 -10.21 9.24 14.02
CA THR A 420 -10.03 8.94 12.59
C THR A 420 -8.94 7.87 12.40
N GLY A 421 -8.04 8.02 11.42
CA GLY A 421 -7.06 6.99 11.06
C GLY A 421 -6.26 6.42 12.23
N PRO A 422 -6.11 5.09 12.28
CA PRO A 422 -5.34 4.41 13.33
C PRO A 422 -3.83 4.56 13.10
N ILE A 423 -3.04 4.29 14.15
CA ILE A 423 -1.61 4.03 14.02
C ILE A 423 -1.45 2.65 13.38
N VAL A 424 -0.94 2.60 12.16
CA VAL A 424 -0.65 1.36 11.45
C VAL A 424 0.76 0.89 11.76
N TRP A 425 0.91 -0.39 12.10
CA TRP A 425 2.20 -1.01 12.40
C TRP A 425 2.16 -2.51 12.17
N GLY A 426 3.32 -3.17 12.19
CA GLY A 426 3.40 -4.61 12.09
C GLY A 426 4.73 -5.08 11.55
N GLU A 427 5.01 -6.36 11.76
CA GLU A 427 6.19 -7.09 11.33
C GLU A 427 5.78 -8.47 10.82
N PRO A 428 6.58 -9.12 9.99
CA PRO A 428 6.30 -10.48 9.54
C PRO A 428 6.24 -11.49 10.69
N GLY A 429 5.28 -12.39 10.64
CA GLY A 429 5.35 -13.63 11.40
C GLY A 429 6.38 -14.58 10.75
N THR A 430 7.09 -15.42 11.54
CA THR A 430 6.98 -15.61 12.99
C THR A 430 7.80 -14.63 13.84
N ASN A 431 8.58 -13.77 13.20
CA ASN A 431 9.49 -12.86 13.89
C ASN A 431 8.76 -11.94 14.88
N GLY A 432 7.66 -11.33 14.45
CA GLY A 432 6.82 -10.48 15.29
C GLY A 432 6.30 -11.16 16.56
N GLN A 433 6.09 -12.51 16.53
CA GLN A 433 5.67 -13.28 17.70
C GLN A 433 6.67 -13.16 18.86
N HIS A 434 7.96 -13.06 18.55
CA HIS A 434 9.03 -12.94 19.54
C HIS A 434 9.32 -11.50 19.95
N ALA A 435 8.67 -10.51 19.28
CA ALA A 435 8.90 -9.10 19.55
C ALA A 435 7.79 -8.44 20.38
N PHE A 436 6.51 -8.61 19.97
CA PHE A 436 5.41 -7.82 20.56
C PHE A 436 4.10 -8.61 20.77
N TYR A 437 4.01 -9.90 20.47
CA TYR A 437 2.78 -10.66 20.67
C TYR A 437 2.39 -10.80 22.14
N GLN A 438 3.33 -10.66 23.06
CA GLN A 438 3.03 -10.56 24.50
C GLN A 438 2.01 -9.44 24.77
N LEU A 439 2.20 -8.26 24.15
CA LEU A 439 1.27 -7.14 24.26
C LEU A 439 -0.10 -7.46 23.63
N ILE A 440 -0.11 -8.10 22.45
CA ILE A 440 -1.35 -8.45 21.77
C ILE A 440 -2.17 -9.44 22.61
N HIS A 441 -1.54 -10.45 23.21
CA HIS A 441 -2.24 -11.50 23.97
C HIS A 441 -2.64 -11.08 25.38
N GLN A 442 -1.73 -10.49 26.13
CA GLN A 442 -1.90 -10.19 27.56
C GLN A 442 -1.88 -8.71 27.92
N GLY A 443 -1.66 -7.82 26.94
CA GLY A 443 -1.70 -6.38 27.16
C GLY A 443 -3.10 -5.85 27.42
N THR A 444 -3.19 -4.63 27.92
CA THR A 444 -4.43 -3.94 28.23
C THR A 444 -5.07 -3.22 27.03
N LYS A 445 -4.39 -3.23 25.87
CA LYS A 445 -4.85 -2.56 24.66
C LYS A 445 -5.61 -3.54 23.75
N MET A 446 -6.70 -3.07 23.16
CA MET A 446 -7.35 -3.79 22.07
C MET A 446 -6.69 -3.43 20.76
N ILE A 447 -6.12 -4.42 20.09
CA ILE A 447 -5.37 -4.25 18.83
C ILE A 447 -6.03 -5.13 17.77
N PRO A 448 -6.84 -4.56 16.87
CA PRO A 448 -7.30 -5.27 15.67
C PRO A 448 -6.11 -5.67 14.79
N CYS A 449 -6.09 -6.91 14.32
CA CYS A 449 -5.00 -7.46 13.54
C CYS A 449 -5.49 -8.00 12.20
N ASP A 450 -4.74 -7.72 11.13
CA ASP A 450 -4.89 -8.37 9.83
C ASP A 450 -3.73 -9.33 9.60
N PHE A 451 -4.03 -10.62 9.48
CA PHE A 451 -3.06 -11.66 9.12
C PHE A 451 -3.10 -11.92 7.62
N LEU A 452 -1.98 -11.73 6.93
CA LEU A 452 -1.84 -12.02 5.50
C LEU A 452 -1.07 -13.33 5.34
N ILE A 453 -1.72 -14.36 4.79
CA ILE A 453 -1.23 -15.73 4.87
C ILE A 453 -1.21 -16.37 3.47
N PRO A 454 -0.04 -16.60 2.84
CA PRO A 454 0.06 -17.42 1.65
C PRO A 454 -0.12 -18.89 1.99
N VAL A 455 -0.91 -19.62 1.19
CA VAL A 455 -1.03 -21.08 1.28
C VAL A 455 0.24 -21.75 0.79
N GLN A 456 0.85 -21.19 -0.27
CA GLN A 456 2.08 -21.68 -0.87
C GLN A 456 3.21 -20.68 -0.66
N THR A 457 4.33 -21.15 -0.11
CA THR A 457 5.55 -20.34 -0.02
C THR A 457 6.29 -20.29 -1.36
N GLN A 458 7.10 -19.25 -1.56
CA GLN A 458 8.01 -19.16 -2.70
C GLN A 458 9.15 -20.19 -2.63
N HIS A 459 9.55 -20.58 -1.42
CA HIS A 459 10.64 -21.51 -1.16
C HIS A 459 10.14 -22.68 -0.28
N PRO A 460 9.66 -23.78 -0.87
CA PRO A 460 9.20 -24.94 -0.10
C PRO A 460 10.35 -25.54 0.72
N ILE A 461 10.16 -25.66 2.02
CA ILE A 461 11.08 -26.35 2.93
C ILE A 461 10.51 -27.71 3.33
N ARG A 462 11.38 -28.69 3.56
CA ARG A 462 11.00 -30.12 3.80
C ARG A 462 10.19 -30.34 5.07
N LYS A 463 10.14 -29.41 6.03
CA LYS A 463 9.40 -29.59 7.30
C LYS A 463 8.66 -28.30 7.69
N GLY A 464 7.37 -28.43 7.99
CA GLY A 464 6.71 -27.67 9.01
C GLY A 464 6.05 -26.35 8.64
N LEU A 465 5.04 -26.40 7.79
CA LEU A 465 4.11 -25.28 7.64
C LEU A 465 2.86 -25.36 8.56
N HIS A 466 2.83 -26.34 9.50
CA HIS A 466 1.65 -26.61 10.33
C HIS A 466 1.50 -25.69 11.57
N HIS A 467 2.39 -24.73 11.78
CA HIS A 467 2.41 -23.91 13.00
C HIS A 467 1.86 -22.48 12.82
N LYS A 468 0.96 -22.27 11.86
CA LYS A 468 0.30 -20.96 11.65
C LYS A 468 -1.09 -20.89 12.31
N VAL A 469 -1.29 -21.57 13.44
CA VAL A 469 -2.54 -21.55 14.20
C VAL A 469 -2.40 -20.57 15.36
N PHE A 470 -3.33 -19.60 15.43
CA PHE A 470 -3.40 -18.61 16.51
C PHE A 470 -4.57 -18.95 17.44
N GLU A 471 -4.27 -19.11 18.72
CA GLU A 471 -5.30 -19.19 19.76
C GLU A 471 -5.66 -17.78 20.21
N GLY A 472 -6.94 -17.43 20.11
CA GLY A 472 -7.32 -16.08 20.14
C GLY A 472 -8.30 -15.54 21.08
N ASN A 473 -9.07 -14.91 21.33
CA ASN A 473 -10.00 -13.92 21.87
C ASN A 473 -9.51 -12.48 21.60
N ARG A 474 -8.83 -12.27 20.48
CA ARG A 474 -8.44 -10.95 19.97
C ARG A 474 -9.06 -10.75 18.59
N PRO A 475 -9.55 -9.54 18.25
CA PRO A 475 -10.18 -9.31 16.96
C PRO A 475 -9.15 -9.46 15.84
N THR A 476 -9.43 -10.38 14.92
CA THR A 476 -8.52 -10.64 13.80
C THR A 476 -9.27 -10.87 12.50
N ASN A 477 -8.72 -10.35 11.42
CA ASN A 477 -9.03 -10.78 10.07
C ASN A 477 -7.93 -11.70 9.56
N SER A 478 -8.29 -12.76 8.83
CA SER A 478 -7.33 -13.60 8.13
C SER A 478 -7.55 -13.43 6.62
N ILE A 479 -6.55 -12.89 5.95
CA ILE A 479 -6.52 -12.73 4.50
C ILE A 479 -5.61 -13.84 3.96
N VAL A 480 -6.23 -14.94 3.53
CA VAL A 480 -5.52 -16.12 3.04
C VAL A 480 -5.53 -16.12 1.52
N PHE A 481 -4.38 -16.26 0.90
CA PHE A 481 -4.25 -16.27 -0.56
C PHE A 481 -3.37 -17.42 -1.04
N THR A 482 -3.60 -17.87 -2.27
CA THR A 482 -2.96 -19.09 -2.79
C THR A 482 -1.44 -18.98 -2.77
N LYS A 483 -0.87 -17.95 -3.36
CA LYS A 483 0.58 -17.68 -3.44
C LYS A 483 0.79 -16.18 -3.67
N LEU A 484 1.89 -15.63 -3.16
CA LEU A 484 2.27 -14.25 -3.45
C LEU A 484 2.80 -14.15 -4.89
N THR A 485 1.92 -13.71 -5.80
CA THR A 485 2.23 -13.43 -7.20
C THR A 485 2.10 -11.93 -7.45
N PRO A 486 2.63 -11.40 -8.57
CA PRO A 486 2.40 -10.00 -8.92
C PRO A 486 0.92 -9.61 -8.93
N PHE A 487 0.05 -10.46 -9.50
CA PHE A 487 -1.39 -10.24 -9.52
C PHE A 487 -1.99 -10.19 -8.11
N ILE A 488 -1.68 -11.15 -7.27
CA ILE A 488 -2.21 -11.21 -5.89
C ILE A 488 -1.72 -10.02 -5.07
N LEU A 489 -0.45 -9.63 -5.22
CA LEU A 489 0.07 -8.43 -4.54
C LEU A 489 -0.67 -7.17 -4.99
N GLY A 490 -0.91 -7.00 -6.29
CA GLY A 490 -1.69 -5.89 -6.83
C GLY A 490 -3.10 -5.83 -6.24
N ALA A 491 -3.78 -6.98 -6.17
CA ALA A 491 -5.10 -7.08 -5.57
C ALA A 491 -5.11 -6.72 -4.08
N LEU A 492 -4.11 -7.17 -3.31
CA LEU A 492 -3.97 -6.87 -1.88
C LEU A 492 -3.71 -5.37 -1.64
N ILE A 493 -2.85 -4.74 -2.43
CA ILE A 493 -2.59 -3.30 -2.29
C ILE A 493 -3.88 -2.51 -2.57
N ALA A 494 -4.57 -2.80 -3.67
CA ALA A 494 -5.82 -2.12 -4.02
C ALA A 494 -6.93 -2.34 -2.98
N LEU A 495 -7.00 -3.53 -2.38
CA LEU A 495 -7.91 -3.85 -1.27
C LEU A 495 -7.76 -2.82 -0.12
N TYR A 496 -6.53 -2.55 0.31
CA TYR A 496 -6.27 -1.60 1.39
C TYR A 496 -6.43 -0.14 0.96
N GLU A 497 -6.06 0.22 -0.28
CA GLU A 497 -6.30 1.56 -0.80
C GLU A 497 -7.80 1.91 -0.78
N HIS A 498 -8.66 0.98 -1.19
CA HIS A 498 -10.11 1.16 -1.13
C HIS A 498 -10.67 1.12 0.29
N LYS A 499 -10.10 0.30 1.19
CA LYS A 499 -10.43 0.34 2.63
C LYS A 499 -10.23 1.75 3.19
N ILE A 500 -9.07 2.35 2.94
CA ILE A 500 -8.69 3.69 3.38
C ILE A 500 -9.68 4.73 2.83
N PHE A 501 -10.01 4.64 1.54
CA PHE A 501 -10.99 5.52 0.91
C PHE A 501 -12.36 5.45 1.59
N VAL A 502 -12.90 4.25 1.82
CA VAL A 502 -14.21 4.04 2.46
C VAL A 502 -14.23 4.63 3.87
N GLN A 503 -13.18 4.42 4.66
CA GLN A 503 -13.05 4.98 5.99
C GLN A 503 -13.06 6.52 5.95
N GLY A 504 -12.31 7.13 5.04
CA GLY A 504 -12.31 8.58 4.87
C GLY A 504 -13.67 9.17 4.49
N ILE A 505 -14.47 8.46 3.69
CA ILE A 505 -15.83 8.87 3.36
C ILE A 505 -16.73 8.81 4.60
N ILE A 506 -16.65 7.74 5.40
CA ILE A 506 -17.46 7.58 6.61
C ILE A 506 -17.09 8.65 7.64
N TRP A 507 -15.82 8.96 7.83
CA TRP A 507 -15.32 10.01 8.72
C TRP A 507 -15.52 11.44 8.21
N ASP A 508 -15.93 11.60 6.94
CA ASP A 508 -16.10 12.90 6.27
C ASP A 508 -14.81 13.73 6.17
N ILE A 509 -13.68 13.08 5.97
CA ILE A 509 -12.36 13.70 5.82
C ILE A 509 -11.86 13.60 4.38
N ASN A 510 -10.91 14.49 3.99
CA ASN A 510 -10.22 14.37 2.71
C ASN A 510 -9.01 13.44 2.85
N SER A 511 -9.12 12.22 2.30
CA SER A 511 -8.05 11.22 2.37
C SER A 511 -6.91 11.45 1.36
N PHE A 512 -6.98 12.48 0.49
CA PHE A 512 -6.09 12.59 -0.66
C PHE A 512 -5.17 13.81 -0.66
N ASP A 513 -5.34 14.75 0.27
CA ASP A 513 -4.39 15.83 0.54
C ASP A 513 -3.39 15.46 1.66
N GLN A 514 -2.38 16.31 1.90
CA GLN A 514 -1.34 16.09 2.93
C GLN A 514 -0.82 17.41 3.53
N TRP A 515 -1.70 18.31 3.91
CA TRP A 515 -1.35 19.63 4.46
C TRP A 515 -0.42 19.58 5.67
N GLY A 516 -0.51 18.53 6.50
CA GLY A 516 0.40 18.32 7.64
C GLY A 516 1.87 18.10 7.21
N VAL A 517 2.11 17.44 6.09
CA VAL A 517 3.45 17.25 5.52
C VAL A 517 3.98 18.58 4.94
N GLU A 518 3.13 19.33 4.26
CA GLU A 518 3.51 20.65 3.69
C GLU A 518 3.89 21.64 4.78
N LEU A 519 3.21 21.63 5.93
CA LEU A 519 3.59 22.46 7.09
C LEU A 519 4.99 22.14 7.58
N GLY A 520 5.34 20.84 7.72
CA GLY A 520 6.68 20.42 8.13
C GLY A 520 7.78 20.95 7.21
N LYS A 521 7.56 20.89 5.90
CA LYS A 521 8.49 21.44 4.89
C LYS A 521 8.66 22.97 5.03
N GLN A 522 7.57 23.69 5.29
CA GLN A 522 7.63 25.14 5.51
C GLN A 522 8.43 25.52 6.75
N LEU A 523 8.28 24.76 7.84
CA LEU A 523 9.04 24.96 9.08
C LEU A 523 10.54 24.64 8.86
N ALA A 524 10.85 23.54 8.20
CA ALA A 524 12.24 23.19 7.88
C ALA A 524 12.95 24.28 7.07
N LYS A 525 12.30 24.82 6.03
CA LYS A 525 12.85 25.93 5.22
C LYS A 525 13.13 27.22 6.02
N LYS A 526 12.47 27.44 7.14
CA LYS A 526 12.75 28.57 8.02
C LYS A 526 13.96 28.32 8.91
N ILE A 527 14.11 27.09 9.41
CA ILE A 527 15.18 26.73 10.35
C ILE A 527 16.51 26.50 9.64
N GLU A 528 16.48 25.92 8.43
CA GLU A 528 17.69 25.51 7.70
C GLU A 528 18.72 26.65 7.52
N PRO A 529 18.36 27.88 7.06
CA PRO A 529 19.29 28.99 6.95
C PRO A 529 19.85 29.47 8.30
N GLU A 530 19.12 29.25 9.39
CA GLU A 530 19.50 29.66 10.73
C GLU A 530 20.55 28.73 11.37
N LEU A 531 20.74 27.54 10.78
CA LEU A 531 21.81 26.61 11.19
C LEU A 531 23.19 27.04 10.68
N ASP A 532 23.26 28.00 9.77
CA ASP A 532 24.50 28.56 9.25
C ASP A 532 24.93 29.80 10.06
N GLY A 533 26.25 30.06 10.08
CA GLY A 533 26.84 31.19 10.80
C GLY A 533 26.88 31.03 12.31
N SER A 534 27.56 31.95 13.01
CA SER A 534 27.85 31.88 14.46
C SER A 534 26.86 32.65 15.35
N ASN A 535 25.99 33.49 14.77
CA ASN A 535 25.08 34.32 15.54
C ASN A 535 24.02 33.48 16.27
N PRO A 536 23.74 33.72 17.55
CA PRO A 536 22.67 33.04 18.27
C PRO A 536 21.29 33.29 17.64
N VAL A 537 20.47 32.24 17.55
CA VAL A 537 19.10 32.30 17.07
C VAL A 537 18.16 32.53 18.25
N THR A 538 17.20 33.48 18.05
CA THR A 538 16.21 33.89 19.07
C THR A 538 14.80 34.04 18.46
N SER A 539 14.60 33.61 17.23
CA SER A 539 13.39 33.84 16.43
C SER A 539 12.25 32.83 16.67
N HIS A 540 12.54 31.77 17.42
CA HIS A 540 11.60 30.67 17.72
C HIS A 540 11.27 30.58 19.20
N ASP A 541 10.55 29.53 19.59
CA ASP A 541 10.38 29.17 21.00
C ASP A 541 11.73 28.80 21.65
N SER A 542 11.77 28.80 23.00
CA SER A 542 13.01 28.58 23.77
C SER A 542 13.66 27.24 23.48
N SER A 543 12.89 26.18 23.22
CA SER A 543 13.40 24.85 22.90
C SER A 543 14.05 24.82 21.52
N THR A 544 13.37 25.34 20.50
CA THR A 544 13.89 25.40 19.12
C THR A 544 15.16 26.26 19.06
N ASN A 545 15.15 27.46 19.67
CA ASN A 545 16.34 28.32 19.77
C ASN A 545 17.50 27.61 20.47
N GLY A 546 17.23 26.95 21.59
CA GLY A 546 18.23 26.21 22.36
C GLY A 546 18.87 25.08 21.54
N LEU A 547 18.09 24.31 20.81
CA LEU A 547 18.59 23.22 19.98
C LEU A 547 19.42 23.72 18.79
N ILE A 548 18.96 24.77 18.09
CA ILE A 548 19.71 25.37 16.98
C ILE A 548 21.06 25.89 17.48
N ASN A 549 21.07 26.65 18.56
CA ASN A 549 22.29 27.23 19.12
C ASN A 549 23.27 26.18 19.64
N PHE A 550 22.77 25.10 20.26
CA PHE A 550 23.58 23.96 20.63
C PHE A 550 24.27 23.30 19.43
N ILE A 551 23.50 23.03 18.34
CA ILE A 551 24.05 22.42 17.11
C ILE A 551 25.16 23.32 16.53
N LYS A 552 24.95 24.63 16.50
CA LYS A 552 25.95 25.59 15.97
C LYS A 552 27.24 25.56 16.80
N GLN A 553 27.14 25.59 18.14
CA GLN A 553 28.28 25.49 19.04
C GLN A 553 29.08 24.20 18.84
N GLU A 554 28.41 23.06 18.74
CA GLU A 554 29.07 21.77 18.51
C GLU A 554 29.76 21.66 17.13
N ARG A 555 29.19 22.31 16.12
CA ARG A 555 29.83 22.39 14.77
C ARG A 555 31.08 23.25 14.79
N GLU A 556 31.04 24.41 15.44
CA GLU A 556 32.19 25.29 15.58
C GLU A 556 33.33 24.63 16.39
N ALA A 557 33.00 23.93 17.48
CA ALA A 557 33.98 23.20 18.30
C ALA A 557 34.71 22.08 17.55
N ARG A 558 34.11 21.51 16.48
CA ARG A 558 34.73 20.48 15.63
C ARG A 558 35.51 21.06 14.45
N SER A 559 35.32 22.33 14.15
CA SER A 559 36.00 23.02 13.04
C SER A 559 37.29 23.67 13.47
N GLN A 560 37.52 23.76 14.78
CA GLN A 560 38.78 24.15 15.47
C GLN A 560 39.61 22.89 15.81
#